data_017860c46f8c0708217280e4a3c316d2
#
_entry.id   017860c46f8c0708217280e4a3c316d2
#
_cell.length_a   1.000
_cell.length_b   1.000
_cell.length_c   1.000
_cell.angle_alpha   90.00
_cell.angle_beta   90.00
_cell.angle_gamma   90.00
#
_symmetry.space_group_name_H-M   'P 1'
#
loop_
_entity.id
_entity.type
_entity.pdbx_description
1 polymer ?
#
loop_
_entity_poly.entity_id
_entity_poly.type
_entity_poly.pdbx_seq_one_letter_code
_entity_poly.pdbx_strand_id
1 'polypeptide(L)'
;SSSQNPNGDGSGLVRFSATANDAVNFSFRFGTGDSEESASGVVEYTYSDVGTNPYNVNVLAYSSTNDFASTSQTISVFVLPALDPDITQVLTGGTEKSWKVNAAYDAHFSNGDKQFKYPTWWEASSFSKSNSGFYDDKFIFKANGTYIHETNGDVYGKANYLNQTFGNTGQPINSSNEIEKYSLSNYQTTFSIVKENNENKLSFQDKGFIGFFVGQHQFTIECYDDNNLFVRAVDDQNRAWYIWLTDQEVSTTPSKDLYTNLIWQEEFDYNGKIDDNKWVYEVRDQWYNEELQATTDRLENVIVQDGKLKIIAKRESYNGKSFTSGRIKSNGKFDFTYGRVDIRAKLPGKKGTWPALWLLGSNYDDIDWPKCGEIDIMEHAGNRLNKIQGTVHHPDKHGSGDGGETNDYTNVSTAFNTYSVVWNEKAITFLVNDKPFHIVGNACALPFNWDFFLILNIAMGGTFGGSVPDSFVSDIMEVDYVRVYQ
;
A
#
# COMPACT_ATOMS: atom_id res chain seq x y z
N SER A 1 -23.26 -30.90 12.63
CA SER A 1 -21.89 -30.80 13.17
C SER A 1 -21.08 -32.02 12.80
N SER A 2 -19.82 -31.81 12.47
CA SER A 2 -18.85 -32.86 12.21
C SER A 2 -17.78 -32.86 13.33
N SER A 3 -16.88 -33.89 13.36
CA SER A 3 -15.74 -33.85 14.29
C SER A 3 -14.79 -32.66 14.06
N GLN A 4 -14.84 -32.04 12.88
CA GLN A 4 -14.07 -30.85 12.54
C GLN A 4 -14.82 -29.53 12.89
N ASN A 5 -16.18 -29.56 12.89
CA ASN A 5 -17.02 -28.41 13.26
C ASN A 5 -18.14 -28.85 14.24
N PRO A 6 -17.84 -29.06 15.52
CA PRO A 6 -18.80 -29.60 16.49
C PRO A 6 -20.02 -28.68 16.72
N ASN A 7 -19.87 -27.37 16.49
CA ASN A 7 -20.93 -26.37 16.69
C ASN A 7 -21.62 -25.95 15.39
N GLY A 8 -21.32 -26.57 14.23
CA GLY A 8 -21.87 -26.24 12.92
C GLY A 8 -20.90 -25.59 11.96
N ASP A 9 -21.37 -25.33 10.74
CA ASP A 9 -20.59 -24.75 9.63
C ASP A 9 -20.65 -23.22 9.55
N GLY A 10 -21.32 -22.59 10.52
CA GLY A 10 -21.50 -21.14 10.56
C GLY A 10 -22.77 -20.63 9.85
N SER A 11 -23.53 -21.49 9.20
CA SER A 11 -24.80 -21.12 8.55
C SER A 11 -25.93 -20.80 9.55
N GLY A 12 -25.78 -21.27 10.80
CA GLY A 12 -26.86 -21.22 11.80
C GLY A 12 -27.98 -22.20 11.57
N LEU A 13 -27.99 -22.92 10.43
CA LEU A 13 -29.04 -23.88 10.10
C LEU A 13 -28.91 -25.16 10.95
N VAL A 14 -29.98 -25.51 11.66
CA VAL A 14 -30.07 -26.73 12.45
C VAL A 14 -31.31 -27.52 12.05
N ARG A 15 -31.14 -28.80 11.77
CA ARG A 15 -32.21 -29.72 11.56
C ARG A 15 -32.52 -30.50 12.82
N PHE A 16 -33.77 -30.41 13.28
CA PHE A 16 -34.30 -31.14 14.45
C PHE A 16 -35.14 -32.32 14.02
N SER A 17 -35.04 -33.40 14.78
CA SER A 17 -35.88 -34.59 14.58
C SER A 17 -36.32 -35.14 15.93
N ALA A 18 -37.60 -35.37 16.09
CA ALA A 18 -38.21 -35.95 17.30
C ALA A 18 -39.15 -37.12 16.91
N THR A 19 -39.21 -38.12 17.76
CA THR A 19 -40.12 -39.26 17.67
C THR A 19 -40.74 -39.53 19.02
N ALA A 20 -42.03 -39.87 19.05
CA ALA A 20 -42.71 -40.33 20.27
C ALA A 20 -43.84 -41.29 19.87
N ASN A 21 -44.11 -42.27 20.73
CA ASN A 21 -45.22 -43.19 20.50
C ASN A 21 -46.57 -42.46 20.63
N ASP A 22 -47.46 -42.77 19.73
CA ASP A 22 -48.83 -42.20 19.67
C ASP A 22 -48.92 -40.69 19.46
N ALA A 23 -47.78 -40.03 19.10
CA ALA A 23 -47.76 -38.62 18.77
C ALA A 23 -48.29 -38.40 17.36
N VAL A 24 -49.16 -37.42 17.20
CA VAL A 24 -49.76 -36.97 15.90
C VAL A 24 -49.21 -35.64 15.45
N ASN A 25 -48.58 -34.87 16.39
CA ASN A 25 -47.95 -33.58 16.09
C ASN A 25 -46.86 -33.27 17.10
N PHE A 26 -45.86 -32.44 16.68
CA PHE A 26 -44.74 -31.98 17.49
C PHE A 26 -44.65 -30.44 17.44
N SER A 27 -44.40 -29.82 18.58
CA SER A 27 -44.10 -28.39 18.66
C SER A 27 -42.64 -28.21 19.10
N PHE A 28 -41.85 -27.58 18.25
CA PHE A 28 -40.43 -27.27 18.50
C PHE A 28 -40.33 -25.82 18.93
N ARG A 29 -39.72 -25.56 20.11
CA ARG A 29 -39.41 -24.25 20.65
C ARG A 29 -37.91 -24.08 20.68
N PHE A 30 -37.36 -23.13 19.91
CA PHE A 30 -35.95 -23.07 19.57
C PHE A 30 -35.07 -22.33 20.61
N GLY A 31 -35.67 -21.83 21.70
CA GLY A 31 -34.94 -21.06 22.72
C GLY A 31 -34.70 -19.61 22.36
N THR A 32 -35.24 -19.14 21.24
CA THR A 32 -35.21 -17.75 20.76
C THR A 32 -36.51 -16.99 21.04
N GLY A 33 -37.56 -17.69 21.42
CA GLY A 33 -38.94 -17.22 21.47
C GLY A 33 -39.78 -17.77 20.33
N ASP A 34 -39.15 -18.27 19.26
CA ASP A 34 -39.80 -18.85 18.10
C ASP A 34 -40.19 -20.31 18.34
N SER A 35 -41.22 -20.77 17.60
CA SER A 35 -41.65 -22.15 17.62
C SER A 35 -42.22 -22.57 16.27
N GLU A 36 -42.13 -23.86 15.95
CA GLU A 36 -42.69 -24.46 14.73
C GLU A 36 -43.36 -25.79 15.02
N GLU A 37 -44.49 -26.05 14.35
CA GLU A 37 -45.27 -27.27 14.45
C GLU A 37 -44.93 -28.22 13.31
N SER A 38 -44.86 -29.53 13.57
CA SER A 38 -44.54 -30.54 12.57
C SER A 38 -45.22 -31.87 12.87
N ALA A 39 -46.10 -32.31 11.98
CA ALA A 39 -46.68 -33.66 12.06
C ALA A 39 -45.68 -34.77 11.76
N SER A 40 -44.63 -34.49 11.01
CA SER A 40 -43.56 -35.43 10.71
C SER A 40 -42.50 -35.58 11.81
N GLY A 41 -42.49 -34.67 12.78
CA GLY A 41 -41.45 -34.56 13.81
C GLY A 41 -40.10 -34.08 13.30
N VAL A 42 -40.05 -33.44 12.12
CA VAL A 42 -38.83 -32.88 11.54
C VAL A 42 -39.05 -31.41 11.18
N VAL A 43 -38.14 -30.54 11.61
CA VAL A 43 -38.09 -29.10 11.27
C VAL A 43 -36.67 -28.66 11.03
N GLU A 44 -36.52 -27.58 10.25
CA GLU A 44 -35.22 -26.87 10.08
C GLU A 44 -35.39 -25.44 10.60
N TYR A 45 -34.47 -24.98 11.41
CA TYR A 45 -34.50 -23.64 11.98
C TYR A 45 -33.12 -22.98 11.82
N THR A 46 -33.10 -21.68 11.45
CA THR A 46 -31.87 -20.92 11.28
C THR A 46 -31.72 -19.92 12.42
N TYR A 47 -30.67 -20.10 13.23
CA TYR A 47 -30.25 -19.15 14.26
C TYR A 47 -29.47 -17.99 13.62
N SER A 48 -29.63 -16.77 14.14
CA SER A 48 -29.03 -15.55 13.58
C SER A 48 -28.02 -14.86 14.51
N ASP A 49 -27.94 -15.26 15.80
CA ASP A 49 -27.04 -14.63 16.75
C ASP A 49 -25.58 -15.01 16.45
N VAL A 50 -24.79 -14.02 16.03
CA VAL A 50 -23.40 -14.20 15.63
C VAL A 50 -22.54 -14.77 16.76
N GLY A 51 -21.61 -15.66 16.41
CA GLY A 51 -20.75 -16.37 17.34
C GLY A 51 -21.32 -17.72 17.79
N THR A 52 -20.73 -18.33 18.80
CA THR A 52 -21.19 -19.60 19.37
C THR A 52 -22.13 -19.34 20.53
N ASN A 53 -23.43 -19.58 20.35
CA ASN A 53 -24.48 -19.29 21.32
C ASN A 53 -25.18 -20.56 21.78
N PRO A 54 -25.47 -20.73 23.09
CA PRO A 54 -26.25 -21.84 23.60
C PRO A 54 -27.76 -21.55 23.50
N TYR A 55 -28.53 -22.52 23.01
CA TYR A 55 -29.99 -22.45 22.94
C TYR A 55 -30.61 -23.65 23.63
N ASN A 56 -31.63 -23.40 24.47
CA ASN A 56 -32.39 -24.47 25.14
C ASN A 56 -33.62 -24.81 24.30
N VAL A 57 -33.50 -25.85 23.48
CA VAL A 57 -34.57 -26.31 22.60
C VAL A 57 -35.52 -27.22 23.37
N ASN A 58 -36.81 -26.94 23.32
CA ASN A 58 -37.86 -27.74 23.93
C ASN A 58 -38.79 -28.31 22.86
N VAL A 59 -39.06 -29.61 22.92
CA VAL A 59 -39.97 -30.31 22.00
C VAL A 59 -41.14 -30.90 22.78
N LEU A 60 -42.36 -30.59 22.32
CA LEU A 60 -43.60 -31.16 22.86
C LEU A 60 -44.18 -32.10 21.82
N ALA A 61 -44.54 -33.31 22.20
CA ALA A 61 -45.19 -34.32 21.35
C ALA A 61 -46.65 -34.48 21.81
N TYR A 62 -47.58 -34.21 20.92
CA TYR A 62 -49.03 -34.24 21.21
C TYR A 62 -49.70 -35.50 20.67
N SER A 63 -50.52 -36.12 21.49
CA SER A 63 -51.43 -37.21 21.09
C SER A 63 -52.69 -36.69 20.40
N SER A 64 -53.50 -37.59 19.85
CA SER A 64 -54.83 -37.24 19.25
C SER A 64 -55.83 -36.68 20.24
N THR A 65 -55.58 -36.81 21.54
CA THR A 65 -56.42 -36.26 22.63
C THR A 65 -55.86 -34.97 23.21
N ASN A 66 -54.80 -34.38 22.63
CA ASN A 66 -54.09 -33.19 23.07
C ASN A 66 -53.31 -33.38 24.38
N ASP A 67 -53.14 -34.59 24.85
CA ASP A 67 -52.14 -34.86 25.92
C ASP A 67 -50.73 -34.72 25.31
N PHE A 68 -49.79 -34.24 26.11
CA PHE A 68 -48.42 -34.05 25.61
C PHE A 68 -47.33 -34.61 26.52
N ALA A 69 -46.25 -35.02 25.93
CA ALA A 69 -44.96 -35.24 26.57
C ALA A 69 -43.95 -34.20 26.08
N SER A 70 -42.99 -33.83 26.91
CA SER A 70 -41.95 -32.87 26.51
C SER A 70 -40.55 -33.30 26.85
N THR A 71 -39.59 -32.85 26.07
CA THR A 71 -38.15 -32.99 26.34
C THR A 71 -37.45 -31.70 25.99
N SER A 72 -36.29 -31.43 26.62
CA SER A 72 -35.46 -30.28 26.29
C SER A 72 -34.00 -30.65 26.21
N GLN A 73 -33.27 -29.94 25.32
CA GLN A 73 -31.84 -30.11 25.12
C GLN A 73 -31.19 -28.77 24.86
N THR A 74 -30.06 -28.49 25.51
CA THR A 74 -29.22 -27.35 25.17
C THR A 74 -28.30 -27.75 24.03
N ILE A 75 -28.31 -26.95 22.99
CA ILE A 75 -27.39 -27.06 21.83
C ILE A 75 -26.55 -25.79 21.76
N SER A 76 -25.34 -25.90 21.21
CA SER A 76 -24.49 -24.75 20.86
C SER A 76 -24.48 -24.62 19.34
N VAL A 77 -24.80 -23.43 18.85
CA VAL A 77 -24.84 -23.15 17.41
C VAL A 77 -23.86 -22.03 17.11
N PHE A 78 -23.00 -22.29 16.12
CA PHE A 78 -22.07 -21.30 15.61
C PHE A 78 -22.68 -20.61 14.39
N VAL A 79 -22.72 -19.27 14.41
CA VAL A 79 -23.22 -18.43 13.30
C VAL A 79 -22.11 -17.47 12.90
N LEU A 80 -21.75 -17.49 11.62
CA LEU A 80 -20.85 -16.49 11.03
C LEU A 80 -21.58 -15.14 10.88
N PRO A 81 -20.89 -13.99 11.10
CA PRO A 81 -21.48 -12.71 10.76
C PRO A 81 -21.78 -12.64 9.25
N ALA A 82 -22.81 -11.91 8.88
CA ALA A 82 -23.10 -11.62 7.48
C ALA A 82 -21.90 -10.91 6.85
N LEU A 83 -21.46 -11.38 5.68
CA LEU A 83 -20.36 -10.76 4.94
C LEU A 83 -20.82 -9.41 4.37
N ASP A 84 -19.93 -8.39 4.38
CA ASP A 84 -20.16 -7.14 3.65
C ASP A 84 -20.26 -7.47 2.14
N PRO A 85 -21.38 -7.20 1.47
CA PRO A 85 -21.60 -7.66 0.10
C PRO A 85 -20.55 -7.14 -0.88
N ASP A 86 -20.12 -5.88 -0.75
CA ASP A 86 -19.21 -5.23 -1.69
C ASP A 86 -17.81 -5.86 -1.62
N ILE A 87 -17.24 -5.96 -0.42
CA ILE A 87 -15.92 -6.56 -0.26
C ILE A 87 -15.92 -8.07 -0.44
N THR A 88 -17.06 -8.72 -0.14
CA THR A 88 -17.20 -10.15 -0.38
C THR A 88 -17.14 -10.47 -1.86
N GLN A 89 -17.76 -9.66 -2.70
CA GLN A 89 -17.71 -9.83 -4.15
C GLN A 89 -16.26 -9.69 -4.66
N VAL A 90 -15.52 -8.70 -4.20
CA VAL A 90 -14.09 -8.53 -4.56
C VAL A 90 -13.28 -9.74 -4.10
N LEU A 91 -13.45 -10.16 -2.84
CA LEU A 91 -12.65 -11.20 -2.22
C LEU A 91 -12.89 -12.60 -2.81
N THR A 92 -14.14 -12.90 -3.21
CA THR A 92 -14.56 -14.23 -3.65
C THR A 92 -14.90 -14.35 -5.13
N GLY A 93 -14.98 -13.22 -5.87
CA GLY A 93 -15.47 -13.22 -7.25
C GLY A 93 -16.90 -13.75 -7.42
N GLY A 94 -17.69 -13.78 -6.31
CA GLY A 94 -19.04 -14.32 -6.26
C GLY A 94 -19.14 -15.85 -6.11
N THR A 95 -18.04 -16.59 -6.27
CA THR A 95 -17.97 -18.05 -6.06
C THR A 95 -16.73 -18.45 -5.30
N GLU A 96 -15.57 -18.37 -5.93
CA GLU A 96 -14.26 -18.67 -5.40
C GLU A 96 -13.21 -17.81 -6.10
N LYS A 97 -12.26 -17.22 -5.35
CA LYS A 97 -11.15 -16.43 -5.88
C LYS A 97 -9.88 -16.73 -5.12
N SER A 98 -8.76 -16.83 -5.85
CA SER A 98 -7.44 -17.11 -5.31
C SER A 98 -6.57 -15.87 -5.34
N TRP A 99 -5.98 -15.54 -4.22
CA TRP A 99 -5.06 -14.42 -4.02
C TRP A 99 -3.66 -14.92 -3.72
N LYS A 100 -2.65 -14.16 -4.12
CA LYS A 100 -1.23 -14.43 -3.86
C LYS A 100 -0.50 -13.12 -3.59
N VAL A 101 0.69 -13.19 -2.98
CA VAL A 101 1.52 -12.00 -2.72
C VAL A 101 1.98 -11.39 -4.03
N ASN A 102 1.84 -10.06 -4.19
CA ASN A 102 2.23 -9.35 -5.39
C ASN A 102 3.73 -9.03 -5.40
N ALA A 103 4.56 -10.06 -5.43
CA ALA A 103 6.01 -10.01 -5.22
C ALA A 103 6.80 -9.16 -6.23
N ALA A 104 6.23 -8.90 -7.41
CA ALA A 104 6.89 -8.10 -8.47
C ALA A 104 7.03 -6.62 -8.13
N TYR A 105 6.25 -6.13 -7.16
CA TYR A 105 6.26 -4.72 -6.77
C TYR A 105 7.13 -4.49 -5.54
N ASP A 106 7.79 -3.34 -5.48
CA ASP A 106 8.39 -2.85 -4.26
C ASP A 106 7.28 -2.57 -3.22
N ALA A 107 7.61 -2.61 -1.93
CA ALA A 107 6.68 -2.48 -0.81
C ALA A 107 5.52 -3.50 -0.77
N HIS A 108 5.57 -4.59 -1.57
CA HIS A 108 4.57 -5.67 -1.51
C HIS A 108 4.47 -6.31 -0.13
N PHE A 109 5.51 -6.23 0.67
CA PHE A 109 5.58 -6.59 2.07
C PHE A 109 6.32 -5.48 2.84
N SER A 110 5.77 -5.04 3.96
CA SER A 110 6.31 -3.88 4.66
C SER A 110 5.84 -3.83 6.10
N ASN A 111 6.43 -2.95 6.91
CA ASN A 111 6.00 -2.73 8.27
C ASN A 111 6.01 -1.26 8.69
N GLY A 112 5.39 -0.98 9.84
CA GLY A 112 5.28 0.38 10.34
C GLY A 112 4.63 0.46 11.72
N ASP A 113 4.37 1.68 12.17
CA ASP A 113 3.61 1.94 13.38
C ASP A 113 2.12 1.65 13.14
N LYS A 114 1.47 0.99 14.12
CA LYS A 114 0.06 0.57 14.03
C LYS A 114 -0.95 1.70 13.81
N GLN A 115 -0.59 2.95 14.13
CA GLN A 115 -1.48 4.10 14.00
C GLN A 115 -1.68 4.53 12.54
N PHE A 116 -0.80 4.11 11.63
CA PHE A 116 -0.88 4.45 10.22
C PHE A 116 -1.54 3.34 9.39
N LYS A 117 -2.11 3.72 8.27
CA LYS A 117 -2.73 2.83 7.28
C LYS A 117 -1.78 2.52 6.10
N TYR A 118 -0.50 2.82 6.27
CA TYR A 118 0.59 2.67 5.31
C TYR A 118 1.90 2.38 6.03
N PRO A 119 2.91 1.81 5.36
CA PRO A 119 4.22 1.52 5.97
C PRO A 119 4.95 2.79 6.39
N THR A 120 5.71 2.72 7.48
CA THR A 120 6.46 3.87 8.01
C THR A 120 7.88 3.55 8.43
N TRP A 121 8.32 2.27 8.37
CA TRP A 121 9.63 1.86 8.86
C TRP A 121 10.47 1.10 7.84
N TRP A 122 9.89 0.14 7.13
CA TRP A 122 10.61 -0.71 6.20
C TRP A 122 9.72 -1.27 5.11
N GLU A 123 10.26 -1.33 3.89
CA GLU A 123 9.63 -1.86 2.68
C GLU A 123 10.53 -2.90 2.00
N ALA A 124 9.94 -4.01 1.60
CA ALA A 124 10.62 -5.03 0.81
C ALA A 124 10.79 -4.56 -0.64
N SER A 125 11.99 -4.72 -1.19
CA SER A 125 12.15 -4.62 -2.64
C SER A 125 11.55 -5.84 -3.34
N SER A 126 11.22 -5.70 -4.62
CA SER A 126 10.67 -6.75 -5.49
C SER A 126 11.43 -8.07 -5.30
N PHE A 127 10.70 -9.17 -5.13
CA PHE A 127 11.21 -10.53 -4.97
C PHE A 127 12.22 -10.76 -3.82
N SER A 128 12.39 -9.84 -2.88
CA SER A 128 13.40 -9.94 -1.81
C SER A 128 13.18 -11.08 -0.82
N LYS A 129 12.02 -11.75 -0.84
CA LYS A 129 11.67 -12.89 -0.01
C LYS A 129 11.55 -14.21 -0.80
N SER A 130 12.16 -14.31 -1.97
CA SER A 130 12.08 -15.48 -2.87
C SER A 130 12.64 -16.79 -2.28
N ASN A 131 13.42 -16.71 -1.21
CA ASN A 131 13.94 -17.90 -0.51
C ASN A 131 13.03 -18.39 0.62
N SER A 132 11.87 -17.75 0.85
CA SER A 132 10.91 -18.11 1.89
C SER A 132 9.65 -18.75 1.30
N GLY A 133 8.85 -19.42 2.13
CA GLY A 133 7.51 -19.90 1.79
C GLY A 133 6.47 -18.77 1.80
N PHE A 134 6.71 -17.69 1.06
CA PHE A 134 5.89 -16.51 1.06
C PHE A 134 5.23 -16.21 -0.29
N TYR A 135 5.89 -16.59 -1.40
CA TYR A 135 5.43 -16.22 -2.72
C TYR A 135 4.70 -17.34 -3.47
N ASP A 136 4.80 -18.55 -3.01
CA ASP A 136 4.12 -19.71 -3.58
C ASP A 136 2.81 -20.08 -2.86
N ASP A 137 2.51 -19.39 -1.75
CA ASP A 137 1.25 -19.48 -1.04
C ASP A 137 0.07 -18.98 -1.90
N LYS A 138 -1.10 -19.64 -1.76
CA LYS A 138 -2.37 -19.13 -2.27
C LYS A 138 -3.41 -19.07 -1.17
N PHE A 139 -4.13 -17.95 -1.18
CA PHE A 139 -5.18 -17.62 -0.22
C PHE A 139 -6.53 -17.65 -0.96
N ILE A 140 -7.28 -18.74 -0.81
CA ILE A 140 -8.50 -18.96 -1.58
C ILE A 140 -9.73 -18.67 -0.72
N PHE A 141 -10.56 -17.75 -1.17
CA PHE A 141 -11.79 -17.34 -0.49
C PHE A 141 -13.01 -17.78 -1.30
N LYS A 142 -13.96 -18.47 -0.64
CA LYS A 142 -15.21 -18.91 -1.25
C LYS A 142 -16.39 -18.09 -0.72
N ALA A 143 -17.39 -17.87 -1.56
CA ALA A 143 -18.58 -17.10 -1.21
C ALA A 143 -19.39 -17.68 -0.03
N ASN A 144 -19.20 -18.96 0.28
CA ASN A 144 -19.83 -19.62 1.44
C ASN A 144 -19.07 -19.44 2.77
N GLY A 145 -18.05 -18.56 2.83
CA GLY A 145 -17.26 -18.31 4.03
C GLY A 145 -16.10 -19.29 4.26
N THR A 146 -15.84 -20.21 3.32
CA THR A 146 -14.68 -21.11 3.42
C THR A 146 -13.41 -20.39 2.97
N TYR A 147 -12.34 -20.56 3.72
CA TYR A 147 -10.98 -20.14 3.39
C TYR A 147 -10.08 -21.36 3.24
N ILE A 148 -9.29 -21.39 2.19
CA ILE A 148 -8.26 -22.42 1.94
C ILE A 148 -6.91 -21.74 1.84
N HIS A 149 -5.92 -22.21 2.60
CA HIS A 149 -4.53 -21.83 2.47
C HIS A 149 -3.75 -22.97 1.80
N GLU A 150 -3.36 -22.76 0.55
CA GLU A 150 -2.41 -23.63 -0.15
C GLU A 150 -1.00 -23.14 0.16
N THR A 151 -0.30 -23.82 1.07
CA THR A 151 1.01 -23.45 1.59
C THR A 151 2.16 -24.02 0.78
N ASN A 152 1.88 -24.90 -0.16
CA ASN A 152 2.89 -25.69 -0.92
C ASN A 152 3.95 -26.38 -0.05
N GLY A 153 3.64 -26.60 1.24
CA GLY A 153 4.46 -27.34 2.20
C GLY A 153 5.13 -26.49 3.27
N ASP A 154 5.25 -25.19 3.09
CA ASP A 154 5.81 -24.29 4.10
C ASP A 154 5.20 -22.88 4.06
N VAL A 155 5.44 -22.10 5.10
CA VAL A 155 4.98 -20.70 5.26
C VAL A 155 6.07 -19.85 5.91
N TYR A 156 5.91 -18.53 5.86
CA TYR A 156 6.84 -17.55 6.43
C TYR A 156 6.22 -16.81 7.62
N GLY A 157 6.99 -16.60 8.69
CA GLY A 157 6.51 -15.84 9.84
C GLY A 157 7.49 -15.71 10.98
N LYS A 158 7.09 -15.01 12.03
CA LYS A 158 7.86 -14.87 13.27
C LYS A 158 7.91 -16.20 14.04
N ALA A 159 9.12 -16.61 14.39
CA ALA A 159 9.39 -17.93 14.96
C ALA A 159 8.63 -18.24 16.25
N ASN A 160 8.52 -17.25 17.16
CA ASN A 160 7.79 -17.40 18.41
C ASN A 160 6.29 -17.69 18.16
N TYR A 161 5.64 -16.98 17.25
CA TYR A 161 4.21 -17.16 16.96
C TYR A 161 3.95 -18.46 16.18
N LEU A 162 4.78 -18.77 15.17
CA LEU A 162 4.65 -20.02 14.43
C LEU A 162 4.77 -21.23 15.36
N ASN A 163 5.82 -21.26 16.20
CA ASN A 163 6.04 -22.37 17.15
C ASN A 163 4.94 -22.46 18.21
N GLN A 164 4.40 -21.34 18.68
CA GLN A 164 3.32 -21.32 19.65
C GLN A 164 2.00 -21.82 19.05
N THR A 165 1.68 -21.43 17.83
CA THR A 165 0.37 -21.70 17.20
C THR A 165 0.34 -23.09 16.56
N PHE A 166 1.41 -23.48 15.85
CA PHE A 166 1.45 -24.67 15.02
C PHE A 166 2.35 -25.77 15.57
N GLY A 167 3.17 -25.49 16.61
CA GLY A 167 4.11 -26.41 17.22
C GLY A 167 5.55 -26.17 16.75
N ASN A 168 6.53 -26.59 17.54
CA ASN A 168 7.94 -26.44 17.16
C ASN A 168 8.37 -27.54 16.17
N THR A 169 8.74 -27.12 14.95
CA THR A 169 9.20 -28.02 13.89
C THR A 169 10.73 -28.15 13.81
N GLY A 170 11.47 -27.41 14.63
CA GLY A 170 12.94 -27.40 14.63
C GLY A 170 13.58 -26.70 13.41
N GLN A 171 12.80 -25.91 12.66
CA GLN A 171 13.30 -25.16 11.52
C GLN A 171 14.25 -24.04 11.94
N PRO A 172 15.24 -23.66 11.09
CA PRO A 172 16.18 -22.60 11.38
C PRO A 172 15.47 -21.24 11.63
N ILE A 173 15.94 -20.53 12.64
CA ILE A 173 15.46 -19.18 12.97
C ILE A 173 16.54 -18.19 12.54
N ASN A 174 16.17 -17.19 11.75
CA ASN A 174 17.09 -16.15 11.29
C ASN A 174 17.34 -15.07 12.37
N SER A 175 18.23 -14.12 12.09
CA SER A 175 18.57 -13.02 13.02
C SER A 175 17.41 -12.08 13.34
N SER A 176 16.37 -12.06 12.53
CA SER A 176 15.15 -11.27 12.72
C SER A 176 14.07 -12.02 13.52
N ASN A 177 14.42 -13.18 14.11
CA ASN A 177 13.49 -14.09 14.80
C ASN A 177 12.36 -14.58 13.88
N GLU A 178 12.70 -15.01 12.67
CA GLU A 178 11.77 -15.50 11.65
C GLU A 178 12.15 -16.90 11.19
N ILE A 179 11.15 -17.70 10.84
CA ILE A 179 11.31 -18.97 10.13
C ILE A 179 10.84 -18.73 8.69
N GLU A 180 11.78 -18.81 7.76
CA GLU A 180 11.52 -18.51 6.34
C GLU A 180 10.76 -19.65 5.64
N LYS A 181 10.90 -20.90 6.12
CA LYS A 181 10.24 -22.10 5.59
C LYS A 181 9.72 -22.96 6.73
N TYR A 182 8.69 -22.48 7.42
CA TYR A 182 8.04 -23.26 8.46
C TYR A 182 7.13 -24.30 7.83
N SER A 183 7.40 -25.59 8.09
CA SER A 183 6.61 -26.69 7.54
C SER A 183 5.15 -26.63 7.99
N LEU A 184 4.25 -26.43 7.05
CA LEU A 184 2.81 -26.41 7.26
C LEU A 184 2.09 -26.96 6.02
N SER A 185 1.26 -27.96 6.21
CA SER A 185 0.44 -28.52 5.12
C SER A 185 -0.73 -27.60 4.79
N ASN A 186 -1.23 -27.69 3.56
CA ASN A 186 -2.47 -27.03 3.15
C ASN A 186 -3.60 -27.32 4.13
N TYR A 187 -4.40 -26.30 4.41
CA TYR A 187 -5.54 -26.42 5.32
C TYR A 187 -6.71 -25.57 4.87
N GLN A 188 -7.88 -25.85 5.42
CA GLN A 188 -9.04 -24.98 5.27
C GLN A 188 -9.61 -24.62 6.64
N THR A 189 -10.21 -23.42 6.69
CA THR A 189 -10.98 -22.90 7.82
C THR A 189 -12.10 -22.02 7.30
N THR A 190 -12.72 -21.24 8.16
CA THR A 190 -13.72 -20.24 7.76
C THR A 190 -13.19 -18.84 7.99
N PHE A 191 -13.73 -17.88 7.22
CA PHE A 191 -13.46 -16.47 7.41
C PHE A 191 -14.76 -15.69 7.58
N SER A 192 -14.66 -14.51 8.14
CA SER A 192 -15.73 -13.51 8.20
C SER A 192 -15.17 -12.11 7.98
N ILE A 193 -16.01 -11.21 7.47
CA ILE A 193 -15.69 -9.80 7.35
C ILE A 193 -16.71 -9.02 8.14
N VAL A 194 -16.22 -8.15 9.04
CA VAL A 194 -17.06 -7.27 9.85
C VAL A 194 -16.57 -5.83 9.66
N LYS A 195 -17.51 -4.92 9.45
CA LYS A 195 -17.19 -3.49 9.39
C LYS A 195 -17.22 -2.90 10.79
N GLU A 196 -16.04 -2.57 11.32
CA GLU A 196 -15.87 -1.95 12.64
C GLU A 196 -15.19 -0.60 12.49
N ASN A 197 -15.75 0.48 13.07
CA ASN A 197 -15.18 1.83 12.99
C ASN A 197 -14.84 2.28 11.57
N ASN A 198 -15.66 1.90 10.61
CA ASN A 198 -15.45 2.12 9.16
C ASN A 198 -14.24 1.40 8.55
N GLU A 199 -13.72 0.37 9.22
CA GLU A 199 -12.67 -0.52 8.71
C GLU A 199 -13.23 -1.92 8.45
N ASN A 200 -12.79 -2.55 7.36
CA ASN A 200 -13.15 -3.93 7.04
C ASN A 200 -12.19 -4.87 7.76
N LYS A 201 -12.68 -5.59 8.77
CA LYS A 201 -11.94 -6.57 9.54
C LYS A 201 -12.18 -7.97 8.98
N LEU A 202 -11.16 -8.54 8.36
CA LEU A 202 -11.14 -9.91 7.89
C LEU A 202 -10.60 -10.82 9.00
N SER A 203 -11.43 -11.70 9.52
CA SER A 203 -11.08 -12.61 10.61
C SER A 203 -11.15 -14.06 10.17
N PHE A 204 -10.22 -14.88 10.62
CA PHE A 204 -10.15 -16.31 10.38
C PHE A 204 -10.45 -17.09 11.66
N GLN A 205 -11.10 -18.22 11.52
CA GLN A 205 -11.23 -19.18 12.61
C GLN A 205 -9.94 -19.99 12.78
N ASP A 206 -9.75 -20.54 13.96
CA ASP A 206 -8.64 -21.40 14.34
C ASP A 206 -7.24 -20.81 13.98
N LYS A 207 -6.59 -21.43 12.99
CA LYS A 207 -5.20 -21.15 12.60
C LYS A 207 -5.07 -20.37 11.28
N GLY A 208 -6.19 -19.81 10.75
CA GLY A 208 -6.19 -19.08 9.48
C GLY A 208 -5.38 -17.78 9.55
N PHE A 209 -4.63 -17.47 8.49
CA PHE A 209 -3.89 -16.23 8.33
C PHE A 209 -3.56 -15.99 6.84
N ILE A 210 -3.01 -14.81 6.53
CA ILE A 210 -2.55 -14.42 5.19
C ILE A 210 -1.06 -14.09 5.25
N GLY A 211 -0.29 -14.66 4.33
CA GLY A 211 1.10 -14.31 4.07
C GLY A 211 2.02 -14.47 5.28
N PHE A 212 2.58 -13.37 5.79
CA PHE A 212 3.54 -13.39 6.88
C PHE A 212 2.86 -13.52 8.25
N PHE A 213 3.12 -14.63 8.96
CA PHE A 213 2.47 -14.89 10.23
C PHE A 213 3.12 -14.14 11.42
N VAL A 214 2.32 -13.32 12.08
CA VAL A 214 2.70 -12.52 13.25
C VAL A 214 1.87 -12.81 14.50
N GLY A 215 1.27 -14.01 14.57
CA GLY A 215 0.43 -14.42 15.70
C GLY A 215 -1.00 -13.86 15.64
N GLN A 216 -1.42 -13.35 14.50
CA GLN A 216 -2.74 -12.75 14.31
C GLN A 216 -3.58 -13.56 13.32
N HIS A 217 -4.86 -13.66 13.62
CA HIS A 217 -5.89 -14.29 12.80
C HIS A 217 -6.93 -13.27 12.30
N GLN A 218 -6.66 -11.98 12.52
CA GLN A 218 -7.47 -10.87 12.05
C GLN A 218 -6.59 -9.88 11.29
N PHE A 219 -7.09 -9.43 10.14
CA PHE A 219 -6.47 -8.46 9.27
C PHE A 219 -7.44 -7.30 9.01
N THR A 220 -6.91 -6.11 8.86
CA THR A 220 -7.67 -4.98 8.31
C THR A 220 -7.43 -4.93 6.80
N ILE A 221 -8.48 -4.83 6.00
CA ILE A 221 -8.36 -4.53 4.57
C ILE A 221 -8.33 -3.00 4.45
N GLU A 222 -7.17 -2.45 4.16
CA GLU A 222 -6.95 -1.00 4.09
C GLU A 222 -7.38 -0.40 2.77
N CYS A 223 -7.10 -1.09 1.67
CA CYS A 223 -7.63 -0.78 0.35
C CYS A 223 -7.76 -2.01 -0.53
N TYR A 224 -8.61 -1.87 -1.57
CA TYR A 224 -8.83 -2.92 -2.56
C TYR A 224 -9.37 -2.32 -3.85
N ASP A 225 -9.15 -3.04 -4.93
CA ASP A 225 -9.81 -2.93 -6.22
C ASP A 225 -10.21 -4.33 -6.71
N ASP A 226 -10.64 -4.46 -7.94
CA ASP A 226 -11.09 -5.75 -8.49
C ASP A 226 -10.00 -6.83 -8.45
N ASN A 227 -8.72 -6.45 -8.47
CA ASN A 227 -7.58 -7.36 -8.65
C ASN A 227 -6.53 -7.30 -7.53
N ASN A 228 -6.59 -6.31 -6.65
CA ASN A 228 -5.60 -6.09 -5.61
C ASN A 228 -6.26 -5.93 -4.23
N LEU A 229 -5.58 -6.43 -3.20
CA LEU A 229 -5.93 -6.20 -1.79
C LEU A 229 -4.69 -5.72 -1.04
N PHE A 230 -4.86 -4.69 -0.23
CA PHE A 230 -3.86 -4.25 0.74
C PHE A 230 -4.34 -4.56 2.14
N VAL A 231 -3.66 -5.49 2.82
CA VAL A 231 -4.06 -6.00 4.12
C VAL A 231 -3.03 -5.66 5.18
N ARG A 232 -3.51 -5.40 6.40
CA ARG A 232 -2.70 -5.08 7.57
C ARG A 232 -3.01 -6.02 8.74
N ALA A 233 -1.98 -6.59 9.35
CA ALA A 233 -2.04 -7.23 10.67
C ALA A 233 -1.25 -6.41 11.69
N VAL A 234 -1.70 -6.37 12.96
CA VAL A 234 -0.97 -5.69 14.05
C VAL A 234 -0.57 -6.73 15.08
N ASP A 235 0.75 -6.90 15.30
CA ASP A 235 1.27 -7.86 16.28
C ASP A 235 1.11 -7.36 17.73
N ASP A 236 1.43 -8.23 18.71
CA ASP A 236 1.35 -7.92 20.14
C ASP A 236 2.36 -6.86 20.62
N GLN A 237 3.33 -6.50 19.78
CA GLN A 237 4.30 -5.43 20.01
C GLN A 237 3.86 -4.10 19.39
N ASN A 238 2.61 -4.02 18.92
CA ASN A 238 2.03 -2.85 18.24
C ASN A 238 2.72 -2.47 16.93
N ARG A 239 3.33 -3.44 16.23
CA ARG A 239 3.88 -3.24 14.88
C ARG A 239 2.84 -3.64 13.86
N ALA A 240 2.60 -2.77 12.89
CA ALA A 240 1.77 -3.08 11.73
C ALA A 240 2.61 -3.78 10.66
N TRP A 241 2.03 -4.79 10.04
CA TRP A 241 2.59 -5.57 8.93
C TRP A 241 1.64 -5.51 7.76
N TYR A 242 2.12 -5.08 6.62
CA TYR A 242 1.33 -4.81 5.43
C TYR A 242 1.70 -5.75 4.30
N ILE A 243 0.71 -6.21 3.56
CA ILE A 243 0.91 -7.12 2.42
C ILE A 243 0.00 -6.69 1.28
N TRP A 244 0.56 -6.53 0.08
CA TRP A 244 -0.18 -6.41 -1.16
C TRP A 244 -0.40 -7.80 -1.75
N LEU A 245 -1.66 -8.13 -1.99
CA LEU A 245 -2.10 -9.35 -2.66
C LEU A 245 -2.66 -9.00 -4.04
N THR A 246 -2.63 -9.99 -4.95
CA THR A 246 -3.27 -9.91 -6.26
C THR A 246 -3.88 -11.25 -6.64
N ASP A 247 -4.97 -11.23 -7.44
CA ASP A 247 -5.54 -12.40 -8.08
C ASP A 247 -4.96 -12.64 -9.48
N GLN A 248 -4.17 -11.67 -9.98
CA GLN A 248 -3.55 -11.74 -11.29
C GLN A 248 -2.27 -12.58 -11.28
N GLU A 249 -1.81 -13.01 -12.46
CA GLU A 249 -0.47 -13.60 -12.57
C GLU A 249 0.59 -12.58 -12.17
N VAL A 250 1.45 -12.97 -11.22
CA VAL A 250 2.54 -12.10 -10.77
C VAL A 250 3.59 -12.03 -11.86
N SER A 251 3.91 -10.82 -12.30
CA SER A 251 4.99 -10.58 -13.26
C SER A 251 6.30 -11.20 -12.75
N THR A 252 7.11 -11.74 -13.64
CA THR A 252 8.49 -12.15 -13.33
C THR A 252 9.48 -11.00 -13.43
N THR A 253 9.02 -9.84 -13.92
CA THR A 253 9.80 -8.60 -14.05
C THR A 253 9.53 -7.69 -12.86
N PRO A 254 10.57 -7.15 -12.17
CA PRO A 254 10.40 -6.17 -11.11
C PRO A 254 9.65 -4.92 -11.58
N SER A 255 8.86 -4.30 -10.70
CA SER A 255 8.04 -3.12 -11.03
C SER A 255 8.82 -1.95 -11.64
N LYS A 256 10.09 -1.77 -11.26
CA LYS A 256 10.97 -0.72 -11.82
C LYS A 256 11.21 -0.87 -13.32
N ASP A 257 11.05 -2.07 -13.88
CA ASP A 257 11.31 -2.42 -15.28
C ASP A 257 10.02 -2.65 -16.10
N LEU A 258 8.83 -2.44 -15.48
CA LEU A 258 7.53 -2.67 -16.15
C LEU A 258 7.12 -1.50 -17.08
N TYR A 259 7.51 -0.27 -16.74
CA TYR A 259 7.09 0.94 -17.45
C TYR A 259 7.99 1.21 -18.65
N THR A 260 7.56 0.80 -19.85
CA THR A 260 8.36 0.86 -21.08
C THR A 260 7.71 1.66 -22.19
N ASN A 261 6.40 1.97 -22.08
CA ASN A 261 5.69 2.74 -23.09
C ASN A 261 5.91 4.24 -22.82
N LEU A 262 6.67 4.90 -23.68
CA LEU A 262 6.93 6.35 -23.60
C LEU A 262 5.65 7.12 -23.92
N ILE A 263 5.10 7.84 -22.92
CA ILE A 263 3.87 8.63 -23.06
C ILE A 263 4.13 10.12 -23.24
N TRP A 264 5.26 10.62 -22.73
CA TRP A 264 5.66 12.02 -22.87
C TRP A 264 7.17 12.17 -22.78
N GLN A 265 7.69 13.14 -23.53
CA GLN A 265 9.12 13.46 -23.50
C GLN A 265 9.41 14.91 -23.82
N GLU A 266 10.55 15.37 -23.30
CA GLU A 266 11.21 16.60 -23.71
C GLU A 266 12.72 16.35 -23.85
N GLU A 267 13.23 16.51 -25.09
CA GLU A 267 14.62 16.22 -25.47
C GLU A 267 15.45 17.51 -25.59
N PHE A 268 14.84 18.68 -25.49
CA PHE A 268 15.50 19.99 -25.63
C PHE A 268 16.34 20.18 -26.91
N ASP A 269 15.92 19.56 -28.03
CA ASP A 269 16.63 19.57 -29.33
C ASP A 269 16.44 20.86 -30.15
N TYR A 270 16.29 21.99 -29.45
CA TYR A 270 16.11 23.32 -30.08
C TYR A 270 16.96 24.37 -29.31
N ASN A 271 16.89 25.64 -29.72
CA ASN A 271 17.55 26.74 -29.02
C ASN A 271 16.57 27.89 -28.70
N GLY A 272 16.78 28.54 -27.55
CA GLY A 272 16.01 29.70 -27.14
C GLY A 272 15.20 29.46 -25.87
N LYS A 273 13.95 29.93 -25.85
CA LYS A 273 13.01 29.74 -24.74
C LYS A 273 12.54 28.28 -24.67
N ILE A 274 12.02 27.87 -23.52
CA ILE A 274 11.34 26.57 -23.38
C ILE A 274 10.12 26.49 -24.30
N ASP A 275 9.74 25.27 -24.68
CA ASP A 275 8.51 25.00 -25.44
C ASP A 275 7.29 25.29 -24.54
N ASP A 276 6.52 26.32 -24.87
CA ASP A 276 5.34 26.76 -24.12
C ASP A 276 4.12 25.81 -24.26
N ASN A 277 4.19 24.82 -25.15
CA ASN A 277 3.23 23.72 -25.18
C ASN A 277 3.47 22.68 -24.12
N LYS A 278 4.71 22.59 -23.57
CA LYS A 278 5.12 21.60 -22.59
C LYS A 278 5.39 22.19 -21.20
N TRP A 279 5.87 23.44 -21.16
CA TRP A 279 6.36 24.06 -19.93
C TRP A 279 5.80 25.46 -19.70
N VAL A 280 5.74 25.85 -18.43
CA VAL A 280 5.40 27.19 -17.98
C VAL A 280 6.49 27.69 -17.06
N TYR A 281 6.94 28.95 -17.24
CA TYR A 281 7.80 29.63 -16.28
C TYR A 281 7.02 29.96 -15.00
N GLU A 282 7.61 29.71 -13.85
CA GLU A 282 7.09 30.22 -12.58
C GLU A 282 7.93 31.42 -12.13
N VAL A 283 7.42 32.62 -12.39
CA VAL A 283 8.12 33.88 -12.10
C VAL A 283 7.63 34.45 -10.77
N ARG A 284 8.52 34.48 -9.79
CA ARG A 284 8.22 34.99 -8.43
C ARG A 284 9.48 35.54 -7.78
N ASP A 285 9.29 36.46 -6.82
CA ASP A 285 10.35 37.05 -5.96
C ASP A 285 10.20 36.64 -4.48
N GLN A 286 9.10 35.99 -4.12
CA GLN A 286 8.86 35.44 -2.77
C GLN A 286 8.73 33.93 -2.84
N TRP A 287 9.59 33.24 -2.10
CA TRP A 287 9.62 31.79 -2.03
C TRP A 287 9.50 31.32 -0.58
N TYR A 288 9.20 30.05 -0.42
CA TYR A 288 9.17 29.35 0.86
C TYR A 288 10.59 29.00 1.34
N ASN A 289 10.73 28.34 2.48
CA ASN A 289 11.98 27.75 2.99
C ASN A 289 13.16 28.73 3.08
N GLU A 290 12.91 30.04 3.25
CA GLU A 290 13.93 31.10 3.33
C GLU A 290 14.81 31.22 2.06
N GLU A 291 14.29 30.82 0.92
CA GLU A 291 14.99 30.90 -0.37
C GLU A 291 15.29 32.35 -0.75
N LEU A 292 16.45 32.57 -1.36
CA LEU A 292 17.03 33.91 -1.55
C LEU A 292 16.87 34.48 -2.96
N GLN A 293 16.49 33.67 -3.94
CA GLN A 293 16.39 34.08 -5.34
C GLN A 293 15.01 34.65 -5.71
N ALA A 294 15.01 35.46 -6.79
CA ALA A 294 13.86 35.62 -7.65
C ALA A 294 13.96 34.62 -8.82
N THR A 295 12.85 34.00 -9.22
CA THR A 295 12.79 33.21 -10.45
C THR A 295 12.26 34.06 -11.59
N THR A 296 12.82 33.87 -12.79
CA THR A 296 12.55 34.71 -13.97
C THR A 296 12.33 33.85 -15.24
N ASP A 297 11.73 34.46 -16.27
CA ASP A 297 11.56 33.92 -17.62
C ASP A 297 12.63 34.40 -18.60
N ARG A 298 13.70 35.02 -18.09
CA ARG A 298 14.81 35.55 -18.89
C ARG A 298 15.72 34.45 -19.39
N LEU A 299 16.28 34.61 -20.59
CA LEU A 299 17.25 33.67 -21.17
C LEU A 299 18.54 33.55 -20.32
N GLU A 300 18.86 34.56 -19.50
CA GLU A 300 19.97 34.54 -18.54
C GLU A 300 19.78 33.56 -17.39
N ASN A 301 18.52 33.13 -17.14
CA ASN A 301 18.21 32.17 -16.07
C ASN A 301 17.67 30.84 -16.59
N VAL A 302 16.94 30.85 -17.72
CA VAL A 302 16.41 29.63 -18.34
C VAL A 302 16.56 29.70 -19.85
N ILE A 303 17.35 28.80 -20.41
CA ILE A 303 17.59 28.74 -21.84
C ILE A 303 17.76 27.28 -22.30
N VAL A 304 17.20 26.95 -23.44
CA VAL A 304 17.53 25.73 -24.18
C VAL A 304 18.64 26.04 -25.15
N GLN A 305 19.77 25.35 -25.02
CA GLN A 305 20.95 25.57 -25.86
C GLN A 305 21.83 24.32 -25.88
N ASP A 306 22.40 24.03 -27.06
CA ASP A 306 23.31 22.89 -27.28
C ASP A 306 22.64 21.54 -26.92
N GLY A 307 21.36 21.38 -27.27
CA GLY A 307 20.58 20.17 -26.99
C GLY A 307 20.30 19.95 -25.49
N LYS A 308 20.19 21.03 -24.68
CA LYS A 308 19.97 20.93 -23.22
C LYS A 308 19.19 22.12 -22.70
N LEU A 309 18.34 21.88 -21.71
CA LEU A 309 17.86 22.93 -20.83
C LEU A 309 18.99 23.33 -19.88
N LYS A 310 19.21 24.64 -19.74
CA LYS A 310 20.12 25.22 -18.77
C LYS A 310 19.30 26.11 -17.83
N ILE A 311 19.23 25.72 -16.54
CA ILE A 311 18.73 26.57 -15.46
C ILE A 311 19.94 27.16 -14.78
N ILE A 312 20.00 28.51 -14.71
CA ILE A 312 21.20 29.25 -14.30
C ILE A 312 20.86 30.10 -13.07
N ALA A 313 21.44 29.76 -11.95
CA ALA A 313 21.41 30.58 -10.74
C ALA A 313 22.55 31.59 -10.77
N LYS A 314 22.24 32.87 -10.50
CA LYS A 314 23.19 34.00 -10.59
C LYS A 314 23.11 34.90 -9.37
N ARG A 315 24.25 35.48 -8.99
CA ARG A 315 24.29 36.61 -8.07
C ARG A 315 24.07 37.88 -8.87
N GLU A 316 22.94 38.46 -8.76
CA GLU A 316 22.60 39.76 -9.33
C GLU A 316 21.42 40.40 -8.54
N SER A 317 21.37 41.70 -8.51
CA SER A 317 20.24 42.42 -7.86
C SER A 317 19.04 42.43 -8.81
N TYR A 318 17.93 41.89 -8.39
CA TYR A 318 16.70 41.83 -9.15
C TYR A 318 15.47 41.83 -8.21
N ASN A 319 14.55 42.78 -8.38
CA ASN A 319 13.33 42.92 -7.57
C ASN A 319 13.57 42.82 -6.04
N GLY A 320 14.67 43.44 -5.56
CA GLY A 320 15.02 43.44 -4.14
C GLY A 320 15.69 42.12 -3.65
N LYS A 321 15.88 41.13 -4.52
CA LYS A 321 16.65 39.92 -4.23
C LYS A 321 18.10 40.07 -4.67
N SER A 322 18.99 39.29 -4.05
CA SER A 322 20.43 39.25 -4.36
C SER A 322 20.81 38.15 -5.34
N PHE A 323 19.86 37.31 -5.70
CA PHE A 323 20.04 36.21 -6.63
C PHE A 323 18.85 36.10 -7.58
N THR A 324 19.14 35.61 -8.79
CA THR A 324 18.10 35.17 -9.76
C THR A 324 18.33 33.71 -10.10
N SER A 325 17.28 33.02 -10.50
CA SER A 325 17.28 31.64 -10.96
C SER A 325 16.09 31.36 -11.88
N GLY A 326 15.94 30.10 -12.28
CA GLY A 326 14.81 29.61 -13.04
C GLY A 326 14.02 28.54 -12.31
N ARG A 327 12.70 28.52 -12.61
CA ARG A 327 11.78 27.44 -12.24
C ARG A 327 10.77 27.27 -13.37
N ILE A 328 10.68 26.05 -13.88
CA ILE A 328 9.71 25.67 -14.90
C ILE A 328 8.85 24.52 -14.41
N LYS A 329 7.62 24.46 -14.89
CA LYS A 329 6.68 23.39 -14.52
C LYS A 329 5.83 22.96 -15.72
N SER A 330 5.40 21.70 -15.71
CA SER A 330 4.48 21.17 -16.73
C SER A 330 3.00 21.38 -16.37
N ASN A 331 2.69 22.07 -15.27
CA ASN A 331 1.33 22.34 -14.79
C ASN A 331 0.45 22.95 -15.88
N GLY A 332 -0.73 22.35 -16.11
CA GLY A 332 -1.67 22.75 -17.16
C GLY A 332 -1.24 22.43 -18.58
N LYS A 333 -0.13 21.72 -18.75
CA LYS A 333 0.39 21.24 -20.03
C LYS A 333 0.48 19.70 -20.10
N PHE A 334 1.01 19.10 -19.05
CA PHE A 334 1.14 17.66 -18.88
C PHE A 334 1.13 17.31 -17.40
N ASP A 335 0.27 16.40 -17.05
CA ASP A 335 0.19 15.73 -15.75
C ASP A 335 -0.12 14.25 -15.99
N PHE A 336 0.12 13.43 -14.99
CA PHE A 336 -0.07 11.98 -15.08
C PHE A 336 -0.17 11.34 -13.69
N THR A 337 -0.85 10.20 -13.63
CA THR A 337 -0.88 9.34 -12.44
C THR A 337 -0.10 8.08 -12.76
N TYR A 338 0.88 7.74 -11.91
CA TYR A 338 1.74 6.56 -11.99
C TYR A 338 2.62 6.48 -13.25
N GLY A 339 3.68 5.71 -13.13
CA GLY A 339 4.62 5.48 -14.20
C GLY A 339 6.08 5.59 -13.74
N ARG A 340 6.97 5.68 -14.73
CA ARG A 340 8.39 5.95 -14.52
C ARG A 340 8.75 7.30 -15.12
N VAL A 341 9.46 8.13 -14.35
CA VAL A 341 10.06 9.37 -14.84
C VAL A 341 11.57 9.21 -14.86
N ASP A 342 12.19 9.49 -15.98
CA ASP A 342 13.64 9.56 -16.15
C ASP A 342 14.07 10.99 -16.51
N ILE A 343 14.89 11.62 -15.69
CA ILE A 343 15.48 12.94 -15.93
C ILE A 343 16.99 12.81 -15.95
N ARG A 344 17.61 13.05 -17.10
CA ARG A 344 19.06 13.02 -17.22
C ARG A 344 19.61 14.42 -17.05
N ALA A 345 20.36 14.63 -15.96
CA ALA A 345 20.85 15.95 -15.61
C ALA A 345 22.28 15.94 -15.04
N LYS A 346 22.95 17.08 -15.18
CA LYS A 346 24.18 17.44 -14.48
C LYS A 346 23.88 18.58 -13.53
N LEU A 347 24.16 18.40 -12.26
CA LEU A 347 23.72 19.30 -11.18
C LEU A 347 24.74 20.41 -10.90
N PRO A 348 24.31 21.58 -10.39
CA PRO A 348 25.23 22.58 -9.86
C PRO A 348 25.95 22.04 -8.60
N GLY A 349 27.20 22.41 -8.39
CA GLY A 349 27.99 21.94 -7.26
C GLY A 349 28.48 23.04 -6.32
N LYS A 350 28.21 24.30 -6.62
CA LYS A 350 28.67 25.42 -5.76
C LYS A 350 27.82 25.58 -4.52
N LYS A 351 28.46 25.88 -3.41
CA LYS A 351 27.78 26.11 -2.12
C LYS A 351 26.65 27.12 -2.23
N GLY A 352 25.53 26.81 -1.63
CA GLY A 352 24.33 27.62 -1.61
C GLY A 352 23.36 27.33 -2.75
N THR A 353 23.70 26.44 -3.73
CA THR A 353 22.73 25.97 -4.71
C THR A 353 21.89 24.82 -4.15
N TRP A 354 20.62 24.79 -4.52
CA TRP A 354 19.65 23.75 -4.19
C TRP A 354 18.83 23.42 -5.44
N PRO A 355 19.36 22.58 -6.34
CA PRO A 355 18.59 22.06 -7.46
C PRO A 355 17.59 21.00 -7.01
N ALA A 356 16.41 21.01 -7.67
CA ALA A 356 15.38 20.02 -7.48
C ALA A 356 14.73 19.60 -8.82
N LEU A 357 14.46 18.30 -8.93
CA LEU A 357 13.68 17.65 -9.97
C LEU A 357 12.54 16.93 -9.26
N TRP A 358 11.30 17.35 -9.41
CA TRP A 358 10.23 16.94 -8.54
C TRP A 358 8.85 17.00 -9.16
N LEU A 359 7.87 16.46 -8.46
CA LEU A 359 6.47 16.39 -8.84
C LEU A 359 5.60 16.99 -7.73
N LEU A 360 4.54 17.69 -8.12
CA LEU A 360 3.53 18.22 -7.22
C LEU A 360 2.15 17.80 -7.68
N GLY A 361 1.26 17.46 -6.74
CA GLY A 361 -0.11 17.08 -7.04
C GLY A 361 -0.85 18.14 -7.84
N SER A 362 -1.51 17.76 -8.95
CA SER A 362 -2.18 18.67 -9.88
C SER A 362 -3.38 19.41 -9.24
N ASN A 363 -3.86 18.93 -8.11
CA ASN A 363 -4.94 19.50 -7.32
C ASN A 363 -4.48 20.50 -6.22
N TYR A 364 -3.21 20.96 -6.27
CA TYR A 364 -2.63 21.81 -5.22
C TYR A 364 -3.34 23.18 -5.05
N ASP A 365 -4.01 23.66 -6.09
CA ASP A 365 -4.79 24.89 -6.03
C ASP A 365 -6.11 24.70 -5.25
N ASP A 366 -6.60 23.45 -5.15
CA ASP A 366 -7.85 23.09 -4.47
C ASP A 366 -7.62 22.61 -3.03
N ILE A 367 -6.55 21.87 -2.81
CA ILE A 367 -6.26 21.20 -1.53
C ILE A 367 -4.83 21.47 -1.05
N ASP A 368 -4.45 22.65 -0.78
CA ASP A 368 -3.18 23.09 -0.22
C ASP A 368 -2.10 22.01 0.08
N TRP A 369 -0.85 22.39 -0.05
CA TRP A 369 0.28 21.59 0.45
C TRP A 369 0.20 21.41 1.99
N PRO A 370 0.54 20.25 2.58
CA PRO A 370 1.07 19.03 1.94
C PRO A 370 0.00 18.01 1.53
N LYS A 371 -1.28 18.35 1.56
CA LYS A 371 -2.37 17.41 1.23
C LYS A 371 -2.42 17.02 -0.25
N CYS A 372 -1.94 17.90 -1.14
CA CYS A 372 -1.84 17.59 -2.56
C CYS A 372 -0.76 16.54 -2.87
N GLY A 373 0.17 16.28 -1.94
CA GLY A 373 1.31 15.39 -2.13
C GLY A 373 2.44 16.04 -2.94
N GLU A 374 3.69 15.65 -2.64
CA GLU A 374 4.91 16.06 -3.33
C GLU A 374 5.87 14.87 -3.42
N ILE A 375 6.51 14.68 -4.57
CA ILE A 375 7.50 13.63 -4.81
C ILE A 375 8.78 14.27 -5.36
N ASP A 376 9.81 14.36 -4.53
CA ASP A 376 11.10 14.92 -4.91
C ASP A 376 11.99 13.83 -5.47
N ILE A 377 11.99 13.70 -6.81
CA ILE A 377 12.78 12.68 -7.52
C ILE A 377 14.25 12.82 -7.19
N MET A 378 14.72 14.08 -7.13
CA MET A 378 16.09 14.43 -6.80
C MET A 378 16.15 15.80 -6.16
N GLU A 379 16.72 15.84 -4.97
CA GLU A 379 17.24 17.06 -4.34
C GLU A 379 18.74 16.94 -4.09
N HIS A 380 19.45 18.06 -4.28
CA HIS A 380 20.87 18.17 -4.00
C HIS A 380 21.19 19.54 -3.42
N ALA A 381 22.17 19.61 -2.55
CA ALA A 381 22.69 20.88 -2.03
C ALA A 381 24.19 20.99 -2.29
N GLY A 382 24.63 22.10 -2.88
CA GLY A 382 26.05 22.34 -3.11
C GLY A 382 26.89 22.40 -1.83
N ASN A 383 26.25 22.59 -0.66
CA ASN A 383 26.87 22.48 0.67
C ASN A 383 27.09 21.02 1.11
N ARG A 384 26.41 20.07 0.47
CA ARG A 384 26.45 18.63 0.75
C ARG A 384 26.75 17.86 -0.53
N LEU A 385 27.86 18.23 -1.17
CA LEU A 385 28.24 17.72 -2.49
C LEU A 385 28.21 16.18 -2.51
N ASN A 386 27.67 15.62 -3.60
CA ASN A 386 27.52 14.19 -3.87
C ASN A 386 26.45 13.46 -3.02
N LYS A 387 25.68 14.16 -2.22
CA LYS A 387 24.49 13.59 -1.58
C LYS A 387 23.26 13.85 -2.43
N ILE A 388 22.60 12.79 -2.86
CA ILE A 388 21.33 12.84 -3.57
C ILE A 388 20.26 12.36 -2.61
N GLN A 389 19.19 13.13 -2.50
CA GLN A 389 18.02 12.82 -1.69
C GLN A 389 16.81 12.62 -2.58
N GLY A 390 16.01 11.59 -2.29
CA GLY A 390 14.66 11.40 -2.79
C GLY A 390 13.70 11.46 -1.62
N THR A 391 12.57 12.17 -1.75
CA THR A 391 11.68 12.46 -0.62
C THR A 391 10.24 12.48 -1.08
N VAL A 392 9.31 12.13 -0.19
CA VAL A 392 7.89 12.44 -0.37
C VAL A 392 7.38 13.30 0.78
N HIS A 393 6.42 14.18 0.48
CA HIS A 393 5.74 15.00 1.48
C HIS A 393 4.23 14.77 1.43
N HIS A 394 3.64 14.54 2.60
CA HIS A 394 2.21 14.31 2.79
C HIS A 394 1.78 14.77 4.20
N PRO A 395 0.47 14.81 4.54
CA PRO A 395 -0.01 15.39 5.80
C PRO A 395 0.67 14.90 7.07
N ASP A 396 1.00 13.61 7.16
CA ASP A 396 1.60 13.03 8.36
C ASP A 396 3.14 13.17 8.40
N LYS A 397 3.78 13.40 7.23
CA LYS A 397 5.23 13.60 7.08
C LYS A 397 5.50 14.73 6.09
N HIS A 398 5.74 15.93 6.58
CA HIS A 398 6.10 17.11 5.79
C HIS A 398 7.22 17.89 6.47
N GLY A 399 7.80 18.85 5.76
CA GLY A 399 9.03 19.52 6.20
C GLY A 399 10.25 18.63 5.94
N SER A 400 10.64 17.75 6.87
CA SER A 400 11.71 16.76 6.61
C SER A 400 11.29 15.63 5.66
N GLY A 401 9.98 15.42 5.47
CA GLY A 401 9.44 14.40 4.57
C GLY A 401 9.71 12.95 4.99
N ASP A 402 9.42 12.01 4.06
CA ASP A 402 9.87 10.62 4.11
C ASP A 402 10.92 10.44 3.04
N GLY A 403 12.19 10.53 3.42
CA GLY A 403 13.30 10.63 2.49
C GLY A 403 14.44 9.65 2.74
N GLY A 404 15.12 9.29 1.66
CA GLY A 404 16.36 8.53 1.67
C GLY A 404 17.47 9.24 0.93
N GLU A 405 18.72 8.99 1.34
CA GLU A 405 19.91 9.57 0.73
C GLU A 405 20.84 8.50 0.14
N THR A 406 21.52 8.83 -0.96
CA THR A 406 22.66 8.07 -1.46
C THR A 406 23.89 8.95 -1.63
N ASN A 407 25.07 8.40 -1.35
CA ASN A 407 26.37 9.05 -1.54
C ASN A 407 27.21 8.36 -2.61
N ASP A 408 26.67 7.40 -3.36
CA ASP A 408 27.42 6.54 -4.28
C ASP A 408 27.87 7.26 -5.56
N TYR A 409 27.44 8.53 -5.75
CA TYR A 409 27.67 9.30 -6.96
C TYR A 409 28.51 10.54 -6.69
N THR A 410 29.83 10.43 -6.88
CA THR A 410 30.79 11.52 -6.62
C THR A 410 30.95 12.49 -7.78
N ASN A 411 30.23 12.30 -8.88
CA ASN A 411 30.38 13.06 -10.12
C ASN A 411 29.13 13.87 -10.51
N VAL A 412 28.21 14.12 -9.59
CA VAL A 412 26.90 14.74 -9.86
C VAL A 412 26.99 16.11 -10.52
N SER A 413 28.08 16.87 -10.24
CA SER A 413 28.34 18.19 -10.82
C SER A 413 29.29 18.19 -12.02
N THR A 414 29.85 17.03 -12.38
CA THR A 414 30.85 16.92 -13.47
C THR A 414 30.41 16.01 -14.60
N ALA A 415 29.40 15.14 -14.35
CA ALA A 415 28.85 14.24 -15.34
C ALA A 415 27.30 14.24 -15.28
N PHE A 416 26.68 13.83 -16.38
CA PHE A 416 25.26 13.56 -16.41
C PHE A 416 24.96 12.23 -15.71
N ASN A 417 23.95 12.26 -14.86
CA ASN A 417 23.33 11.07 -14.27
C ASN A 417 21.84 11.08 -14.59
N THR A 418 21.21 9.91 -14.61
CA THR A 418 19.76 9.78 -14.75
C THR A 418 19.16 9.64 -13.35
N TYR A 419 18.31 10.58 -12.99
CA TYR A 419 17.53 10.58 -11.75
C TYR A 419 16.13 10.12 -12.10
N SER A 420 15.65 9.09 -11.41
CA SER A 420 14.38 8.45 -11.76
C SER A 420 13.50 8.21 -10.55
N VAL A 421 12.19 8.19 -10.80
CA VAL A 421 11.20 7.64 -9.88
C VAL A 421 10.36 6.62 -10.63
N VAL A 422 10.09 5.49 -9.98
CA VAL A 422 9.03 4.55 -10.35
C VAL A 422 7.94 4.67 -9.31
N TRP A 423 6.78 5.10 -9.74
CA TRP A 423 5.66 5.41 -8.88
C TRP A 423 4.40 4.66 -9.32
N ASN A 424 3.78 3.96 -8.39
CA ASN A 424 2.56 3.19 -8.59
C ASN A 424 1.71 3.17 -7.30
N GLU A 425 0.59 2.50 -7.33
CA GLU A 425 -0.34 2.42 -6.19
C GLU A 425 0.24 1.68 -4.96
N LYS A 426 1.38 0.99 -5.09
CA LYS A 426 1.99 0.18 -4.03
C LYS A 426 3.25 0.82 -3.46
N ALA A 427 4.02 1.54 -4.31
CA ALA A 427 5.30 2.09 -3.93
C ALA A 427 5.72 3.29 -4.77
N ILE A 428 6.62 4.09 -4.19
CA ILE A 428 7.40 5.14 -4.84
C ILE A 428 8.88 4.77 -4.65
N THR A 429 9.56 4.42 -5.75
CA THR A 429 10.95 3.95 -5.73
C THR A 429 11.85 4.97 -6.41
N PHE A 430 12.86 5.46 -5.70
CA PHE A 430 13.84 6.46 -6.18
C PHE A 430 15.11 5.78 -6.66
N LEU A 431 15.59 6.19 -7.86
CA LEU A 431 16.76 5.58 -8.47
C LEU A 431 17.74 6.65 -8.99
N VAL A 432 19.03 6.30 -8.99
CA VAL A 432 20.05 7.02 -9.76
C VAL A 432 20.77 6.02 -10.67
N ASN A 433 20.83 6.31 -11.97
CA ASN A 433 21.42 5.42 -12.97
C ASN A 433 20.88 3.98 -12.84
N ASP A 434 19.56 3.85 -12.72
CA ASP A 434 18.83 2.57 -12.61
C ASP A 434 19.03 1.77 -11.30
N LYS A 435 19.76 2.34 -10.34
CA LYS A 435 19.98 1.71 -9.04
C LYS A 435 19.04 2.34 -8.00
N PRO A 436 18.12 1.57 -7.43
CA PRO A 436 17.26 2.06 -6.36
C PRO A 436 18.09 2.37 -5.11
N PHE A 437 17.72 3.46 -4.43
CA PHE A 437 18.35 3.85 -3.18
C PHE A 437 17.34 4.14 -2.06
N HIS A 438 16.07 4.37 -2.40
CA HIS A 438 15.00 4.59 -1.44
C HIS A 438 13.68 4.07 -1.98
N ILE A 439 12.87 3.49 -1.09
CA ILE A 439 11.52 2.99 -1.37
C ILE A 439 10.60 3.57 -0.31
N VAL A 440 9.45 4.09 -0.72
CA VAL A 440 8.35 4.51 0.16
C VAL A 440 7.12 3.70 -0.22
N GLY A 441 6.48 3.04 0.75
CA GLY A 441 5.23 2.32 0.51
C GLY A 441 4.09 3.30 0.24
N ASN A 442 3.38 3.10 -0.88
CA ASN A 442 2.16 3.82 -1.19
C ASN A 442 0.91 3.05 -0.72
N ALA A 443 -0.18 3.75 -0.49
CA ALA A 443 -1.47 3.21 -0.10
C ALA A 443 -2.59 4.20 -0.42
N CYS A 444 -3.85 3.72 -0.42
CA CYS A 444 -5.01 4.57 -0.69
C CYS A 444 -5.16 5.76 0.29
N ALA A 445 -4.58 5.66 1.48
CA ALA A 445 -4.63 6.72 2.49
C ALA A 445 -3.66 7.87 2.21
N LEU A 446 -2.72 7.70 1.27
CA LEU A 446 -1.70 8.69 0.94
C LEU A 446 -2.10 9.51 -0.31
N PRO A 447 -1.60 10.75 -0.43
CA PRO A 447 -1.95 11.63 -1.54
C PRO A 447 -1.11 11.38 -2.79
N PHE A 448 -0.82 10.12 -3.12
CA PHE A 448 -0.02 9.75 -4.28
C PHE A 448 -0.80 8.87 -5.26
N ASN A 449 -2.13 9.10 -5.36
CA ASN A 449 -3.05 8.29 -6.17
C ASN A 449 -3.88 9.16 -7.13
N TRP A 450 -3.36 10.32 -7.51
CA TRP A 450 -3.95 11.24 -8.48
C TRP A 450 -2.86 11.85 -9.38
N ASP A 451 -3.24 12.78 -10.25
CA ASP A 451 -2.31 13.37 -11.21
C ASP A 451 -1.28 14.30 -10.56
N PHE A 452 -0.05 14.23 -11.02
CA PHE A 452 1.07 15.08 -10.65
C PHE A 452 1.70 15.70 -11.90
N PHE A 453 2.23 16.92 -11.75
CA PHE A 453 3.00 17.60 -12.77
C PHE A 453 4.46 17.78 -12.35
N LEU A 454 5.33 17.94 -13.34
CA LEU A 454 6.79 18.08 -13.19
C LEU A 454 7.19 19.50 -12.83
N ILE A 455 8.21 19.66 -11.98
CA ILE A 455 8.87 20.94 -11.68
C ILE A 455 10.38 20.74 -11.68
N LEU A 456 11.10 21.68 -12.32
CA LEU A 456 12.55 21.72 -12.39
C LEU A 456 13.03 23.11 -11.97
N ASN A 457 13.93 23.22 -11.00
CA ASN A 457 14.44 24.51 -10.52
C ASN A 457 15.82 24.43 -9.85
N ILE A 458 16.42 25.59 -9.65
CA ILE A 458 17.50 25.78 -8.68
C ILE A 458 17.03 26.85 -7.69
N ALA A 459 16.88 26.49 -6.42
CA ALA A 459 16.77 27.43 -5.33
C ALA A 459 18.17 27.89 -4.85
N MET A 460 18.23 29.04 -4.20
CA MET A 460 19.46 29.59 -3.63
C MET A 460 19.32 29.78 -2.13
N GLY A 461 20.27 29.27 -1.37
CA GLY A 461 20.24 29.37 0.08
C GLY A 461 19.12 28.53 0.70
N GLY A 462 18.35 29.11 1.58
CA GLY A 462 17.23 28.46 2.24
C GLY A 462 17.63 27.40 3.26
N THR A 463 16.64 26.70 3.78
CA THR A 463 16.83 25.71 4.86
C THR A 463 17.65 24.50 4.42
N PHE A 464 17.64 24.12 3.13
CA PHE A 464 18.39 22.99 2.60
C PHE A 464 19.67 23.40 1.86
N GLY A 465 19.65 24.47 1.02
CA GLY A 465 20.82 24.96 0.31
C GLY A 465 21.89 25.62 1.21
N GLY A 466 21.44 26.13 2.38
CA GLY A 466 22.32 26.74 3.38
C GLY A 466 22.96 28.05 2.93
N SER A 467 24.07 28.43 3.54
CA SER A 467 24.72 29.72 3.25
C SER A 467 25.35 29.79 1.86
N VAL A 468 25.14 30.93 1.18
CA VAL A 468 25.76 31.23 -0.12
C VAL A 468 27.00 32.10 0.11
N PRO A 469 28.22 31.66 -0.26
CA PRO A 469 29.44 32.44 -0.05
C PRO A 469 29.49 33.69 -0.93
N ASP A 470 30.16 34.76 -0.47
CA ASP A 470 30.28 36.00 -1.23
C ASP A 470 30.96 35.80 -2.59
N SER A 471 31.83 34.79 -2.71
CA SER A 471 32.49 34.41 -3.95
C SER A 471 31.57 33.71 -4.98
N PHE A 472 30.32 33.40 -4.65
CA PHE A 472 29.39 32.83 -5.59
C PHE A 472 29.04 33.84 -6.68
N VAL A 473 29.22 33.47 -7.94
CA VAL A 473 28.85 34.30 -9.12
C VAL A 473 27.65 33.67 -9.84
N SER A 474 27.79 32.42 -10.27
CA SER A 474 26.73 31.67 -10.95
C SER A 474 27.03 30.17 -10.91
N ASP A 475 25.97 29.37 -11.04
CA ASP A 475 26.09 27.92 -11.28
C ASP A 475 24.91 27.44 -12.15
N ILE A 476 25.01 26.26 -12.73
CA ILE A 476 24.10 25.77 -13.76
C ILE A 476 23.68 24.34 -13.49
N MET A 477 22.40 24.04 -13.62
CA MET A 477 21.86 22.72 -13.86
C MET A 477 21.63 22.53 -15.35
N GLU A 478 22.21 21.52 -15.94
CA GLU A 478 21.97 21.13 -17.32
C GLU A 478 21.08 19.88 -17.34
N VAL A 479 19.95 19.94 -18.05
CA VAL A 479 19.04 18.79 -18.25
C VAL A 479 19.08 18.39 -19.71
N ASP A 480 19.41 17.12 -19.97
CA ASP A 480 19.52 16.54 -21.30
C ASP A 480 18.16 16.12 -21.84
N TYR A 481 17.41 15.40 -21.02
CA TYR A 481 16.03 15.03 -21.31
C TYR A 481 15.17 14.83 -20.07
N VAL A 482 13.86 14.86 -20.29
CA VAL A 482 12.82 14.39 -19.37
C VAL A 482 11.92 13.42 -20.12
N ARG A 483 11.74 12.22 -19.59
CA ARG A 483 10.91 11.17 -20.22
C ARG A 483 9.98 10.55 -19.20
N VAL A 484 8.72 10.31 -19.58
CA VAL A 484 7.70 9.67 -18.75
C VAL A 484 7.17 8.44 -19.46
N TYR A 485 7.15 7.33 -18.76
CA TYR A 485 6.73 6.02 -19.26
C TYR A 485 5.58 5.44 -18.43
N GLN A 486 4.66 4.75 -19.09
CA GLN A 486 3.58 3.95 -18.49
C GLN A 486 3.50 2.53 -19.06
#